data_cf937bab9dc6ae0daf6c756191acc674
#
_entry.id   cf937bab9dc6ae0daf6c756191acc674
#
_cell.length_a   1.000
_cell.length_b   1.000
_cell.length_c   1.000
_cell.angle_alpha   90.00
_cell.angle_beta   90.00
_cell.angle_gamma   90.00
#
_symmetry.space_group_name_H-M   'P 1'
#
loop_
_entity.id
_entity.type
_entity.pdbx_description
1 polymer ?
#
loop_
_entity_poly.entity_id
_entity_poly.type
_entity_poly.pdbx_seq_one_letter_code
_entity_poly.pdbx_strand_id
1 'polypeptide(L)'
;MGDRIVRPLVAGFVALAFVIQAFSGSVYAAAAPPVDNSIYAELLTKYVVNGHVNYAGFKRDEARLDQYLKVLEQVDPERLQREEQFAFYINAYNAWTIKLILTGYPGVKSIKDLGSLLQSPWKKEFVRINGKTLTLDDIEHTILRPRFKDPRVHFAIVCASKSCPPLISEPYLGAVLDAQLNRSTRDFLNTPANYRLDRNTFWVSSIFKWFAEDFNKDVVGFYLKFAQGELKEKLQAGRDRIDVTYLDYDWSLNGV
;
A
#
# COMPACT_ATOMS: atom_id res chain seq x y z
N MET A 1 51.41 90.10 -21.93
CA MET A 1 49.98 89.92 -22.14
C MET A 1 49.79 88.43 -22.47
N GLY A 2 49.46 87.64 -21.52
CA GLY A 2 49.35 86.17 -21.67
C GLY A 2 48.13 85.70 -20.93
N ASP A 3 47.12 85.30 -21.74
CA ASP A 3 45.85 84.73 -21.25
C ASP A 3 46.09 83.33 -20.72
N ARG A 4 45.72 83.09 -19.48
CA ARG A 4 45.65 81.76 -18.87
C ARG A 4 44.29 81.22 -19.05
N ILE A 5 44.17 80.17 -19.87
CA ILE A 5 42.97 79.39 -20.03
C ILE A 5 42.85 78.37 -18.86
N VAL A 6 41.86 78.54 -18.01
CA VAL A 6 41.51 77.62 -16.95
C VAL A 6 40.61 76.56 -17.50
N ARG A 7 41.03 75.31 -17.44
CA ARG A 7 40.14 74.13 -17.81
C ARG A 7 39.45 73.63 -16.53
N PRO A 8 38.11 73.37 -16.59
CA PRO A 8 37.42 72.76 -15.49
C PRO A 8 37.67 71.23 -15.44
N LEU A 9 37.99 70.71 -14.26
CA LEU A 9 37.99 69.28 -13.97
C LEU A 9 36.55 68.77 -13.86
N VAL A 10 36.21 67.84 -14.75
CA VAL A 10 34.95 67.07 -14.66
C VAL A 10 35.23 65.86 -13.77
N ALA A 11 34.71 65.87 -12.56
CA ALA A 11 34.70 64.71 -11.68
C ALA A 11 33.63 63.74 -12.10
N GLY A 12 34.00 62.63 -12.71
CA GLY A 12 33.08 61.51 -13.03
C GLY A 12 32.78 60.69 -11.78
N PHE A 13 31.54 60.74 -11.31
CA PHE A 13 31.01 59.81 -10.34
C PHE A 13 30.72 58.48 -10.99
N VAL A 14 31.47 57.42 -10.69
CA VAL A 14 31.13 56.05 -11.05
C VAL A 14 30.20 55.50 -9.97
N ALA A 15 28.92 55.41 -10.28
CA ALA A 15 27.94 54.74 -9.43
C ALA A 15 28.11 53.23 -9.57
N LEU A 16 28.63 52.56 -8.57
CA LEU A 16 28.72 51.10 -8.47
C LEU A 16 27.35 50.56 -8.07
N ALA A 17 26.55 50.07 -9.04
CA ALA A 17 25.30 49.39 -8.76
C ALA A 17 25.59 47.97 -8.24
N PHE A 18 25.42 47.74 -6.94
CA PHE A 18 25.40 46.41 -6.35
C PHE A 18 24.10 45.69 -6.74
N VAL A 19 24.18 44.76 -7.68
CA VAL A 19 23.09 43.82 -7.96
C VAL A 19 23.07 42.75 -6.88
N ILE A 20 22.17 42.89 -5.92
CA ILE A 20 21.87 41.82 -4.96
C ILE A 20 21.06 40.75 -5.68
N GLN A 21 21.72 39.68 -6.12
CA GLN A 21 21.03 38.46 -6.55
C GLN A 21 20.45 37.78 -5.32
N ALA A 22 19.13 37.92 -5.12
CA ALA A 22 18.39 37.12 -4.18
C ALA A 22 18.38 35.68 -4.66
N PHE A 23 19.23 34.82 -4.10
CA PHE A 23 19.12 33.39 -4.24
C PHE A 23 17.84 32.93 -3.51
N SER A 24 16.75 32.76 -4.27
CA SER A 24 15.56 32.05 -3.80
C SER A 24 15.91 30.56 -3.70
N GLY A 25 16.61 30.20 -2.63
CA GLY A 25 16.82 28.80 -2.27
C GLY A 25 15.47 28.18 -1.95
N SER A 26 14.95 27.32 -2.82
CA SER A 26 13.83 26.46 -2.47
C SER A 26 14.26 25.60 -1.29
N VAL A 27 13.74 25.92 -0.11
CA VAL A 27 13.90 25.07 1.08
C VAL A 27 13.09 23.80 0.80
N TYR A 28 13.72 22.77 0.26
CA TYR A 28 13.14 21.45 0.25
C TYR A 28 12.96 21.02 1.70
N ALA A 29 11.71 20.94 2.15
CA ALA A 29 11.44 20.38 3.46
C ALA A 29 12.04 18.97 3.50
N ALA A 30 12.86 18.70 4.52
CA ALA A 30 13.40 17.36 4.72
C ALA A 30 12.26 16.36 4.80
N ALA A 31 12.45 15.18 4.17
CA ALA A 31 11.47 14.10 4.26
C ALA A 31 11.21 13.74 5.73
N ALA A 32 9.97 13.40 6.05
CA ALA A 32 9.65 12.92 7.38
C ALA A 32 10.41 11.60 7.68
N PRO A 33 10.74 11.33 8.95
CA PRO A 33 11.33 10.06 9.33
C PRO A 33 10.35 8.91 9.03
N PRO A 34 10.86 7.66 8.92
CA PRO A 34 10.01 6.48 8.78
C PRO A 34 8.97 6.39 9.90
N VAL A 35 7.82 5.80 9.58
CA VAL A 35 6.73 5.61 10.54
C VAL A 35 7.13 4.59 11.60
N ASP A 36 6.86 4.88 12.88
CA ASP A 36 7.08 3.92 13.95
C ASP A 36 6.04 2.80 13.90
N ASN A 37 6.42 1.66 13.36
CA ASN A 37 5.61 0.46 13.27
C ASN A 37 5.87 -0.55 14.40
N SER A 38 6.61 -0.20 15.47
CA SER A 38 7.03 -1.13 16.52
C SER A 38 5.86 -1.84 17.20
N ILE A 39 4.82 -1.09 17.59
CA ILE A 39 3.61 -1.64 18.20
C ILE A 39 2.91 -2.64 17.25
N TYR A 40 2.82 -2.28 15.97
CA TYR A 40 2.17 -3.13 14.98
C TYR A 40 2.98 -4.39 14.69
N ALA A 41 4.30 -4.28 14.65
CA ALA A 41 5.21 -5.42 14.51
C ALA A 41 5.05 -6.44 15.65
N GLU A 42 4.97 -5.96 16.90
CA GLU A 42 4.70 -6.81 18.07
C GLU A 42 3.36 -7.54 17.93
N LEU A 43 2.30 -6.82 17.57
CA LEU A 43 0.94 -7.39 17.41
C LEU A 43 0.88 -8.40 16.28
N LEU A 44 1.47 -8.10 15.12
CA LEU A 44 1.52 -9.01 13.97
C LEU A 44 2.30 -10.29 14.32
N THR A 45 3.49 -10.16 14.90
CA THR A 45 4.30 -11.31 15.33
C THR A 45 3.55 -12.20 16.33
N LYS A 46 2.78 -11.58 17.25
CA LYS A 46 2.05 -12.30 18.30
C LYS A 46 0.78 -12.99 17.80
N TYR A 47 0.08 -12.38 16.84
CA TYR A 47 -1.28 -12.76 16.48
C TYR A 47 -1.50 -13.14 15.01
N VAL A 48 -0.45 -13.17 14.20
CA VAL A 48 -0.51 -13.66 12.82
C VAL A 48 0.38 -14.88 12.67
N VAL A 49 -0.24 -16.02 12.43
CA VAL A 49 0.49 -17.31 12.30
C VAL A 49 0.13 -17.94 10.96
N ASN A 50 1.11 -18.17 10.10
CA ASN A 50 0.92 -18.74 8.77
C ASN A 50 -0.16 -18.02 7.94
N GLY A 51 -0.24 -16.69 8.08
CA GLY A 51 -1.23 -15.86 7.38
C GLY A 51 -2.64 -15.84 7.99
N HIS A 52 -2.89 -16.65 9.01
CA HIS A 52 -4.14 -16.63 9.77
C HIS A 52 -4.07 -15.64 10.92
N VAL A 53 -5.19 -14.95 11.18
CA VAL A 53 -5.27 -13.88 12.19
C VAL A 53 -5.97 -14.38 13.44
N ASN A 54 -5.28 -14.30 14.58
CA ASN A 54 -5.89 -14.56 15.89
C ASN A 54 -6.67 -13.31 16.36
N TYR A 55 -7.91 -13.19 15.89
CA TYR A 55 -8.78 -12.05 16.26
C TYR A 55 -9.11 -12.02 17.75
N ALA A 56 -9.19 -13.17 18.43
CA ALA A 56 -9.35 -13.20 19.89
C ALA A 56 -8.14 -12.57 20.61
N GLY A 57 -6.94 -12.81 20.09
CA GLY A 57 -5.72 -12.19 20.57
C GLY A 57 -5.70 -10.68 20.34
N PHE A 58 -5.99 -10.24 19.12
CA PHE A 58 -6.13 -8.81 18.82
C PHE A 58 -7.21 -8.14 19.68
N LYS A 59 -8.34 -8.82 19.96
CA LYS A 59 -9.40 -8.28 20.81
C LYS A 59 -8.94 -8.06 22.25
N ARG A 60 -8.14 -8.97 22.80
CA ARG A 60 -7.56 -8.80 24.16
C ARG A 60 -6.59 -7.62 24.23
N ASP A 61 -5.81 -7.41 23.18
CA ASP A 61 -4.81 -6.33 23.09
C ASP A 61 -5.33 -5.15 22.23
N GLU A 62 -6.65 -4.99 22.10
CA GLU A 62 -7.26 -3.96 21.22
C GLU A 62 -6.76 -2.54 21.55
N ALA A 63 -6.51 -2.25 22.82
CA ALA A 63 -5.94 -0.96 23.24
C ALA A 63 -4.53 -0.72 22.65
N ARG A 64 -3.72 -1.77 22.43
CA ARG A 64 -2.42 -1.66 21.77
C ARG A 64 -2.58 -1.38 20.27
N LEU A 65 -3.57 -2.02 19.62
CA LEU A 65 -3.92 -1.70 18.24
C LEU A 65 -4.38 -0.23 18.13
N ASP A 66 -5.22 0.24 19.06
CA ASP A 66 -5.69 1.64 19.09
C ASP A 66 -4.53 2.63 19.27
N GLN A 67 -3.50 2.28 20.04
CA GLN A 67 -2.26 3.08 20.13
C GLN A 67 -1.56 3.19 18.77
N TYR A 68 -1.43 2.08 18.03
CA TYR A 68 -0.84 2.12 16.68
C TYR A 68 -1.70 2.94 15.71
N LEU A 69 -3.02 2.78 15.75
CA LEU A 69 -3.92 3.56 14.90
C LEU A 69 -3.78 5.07 15.17
N LYS A 70 -3.51 5.48 16.42
CA LYS A 70 -3.19 6.89 16.75
C LYS A 70 -1.85 7.34 16.17
N VAL A 71 -0.85 6.46 16.09
CA VAL A 71 0.41 6.78 15.38
C VAL A 71 0.10 7.08 13.92
N LEU A 72 -0.69 6.22 13.24
CA LEU A 72 -1.08 6.44 11.85
C LEU A 72 -1.89 7.73 11.64
N GLU A 73 -2.76 8.08 12.60
CA GLU A 73 -3.59 9.30 12.55
C GLU A 73 -2.74 10.58 12.55
N GLN A 74 -1.56 10.56 13.19
CA GLN A 74 -0.68 11.71 13.33
C GLN A 74 0.31 11.88 12.18
N VAL A 75 0.47 10.87 11.33
CA VAL A 75 1.40 10.91 10.18
C VAL A 75 0.80 11.77 9.07
N ASP A 76 1.62 12.67 8.52
CA ASP A 76 1.34 13.31 7.24
C ASP A 76 1.98 12.49 6.11
N PRO A 77 1.19 11.68 5.38
CA PRO A 77 1.74 10.80 4.35
C PRO A 77 2.40 11.54 3.19
N GLU A 78 2.02 12.81 2.96
CA GLU A 78 2.57 13.60 1.84
C GLU A 78 4.03 14.01 2.10
N ARG A 79 4.50 13.89 3.33
CA ARG A 79 5.89 14.16 3.71
C ARG A 79 6.79 12.92 3.71
N LEU A 80 6.21 11.72 3.53
CA LEU A 80 6.95 10.47 3.45
C LEU A 80 7.59 10.31 2.07
N GLN A 81 8.73 9.60 2.01
CA GLN A 81 9.27 9.10 0.75
C GLN A 81 8.29 8.12 0.10
N ARG A 82 8.33 8.00 -1.23
CA ARG A 82 7.33 7.23 -2.01
C ARG A 82 7.14 5.80 -1.51
N GLU A 83 8.22 5.09 -1.26
CA GLU A 83 8.19 3.70 -0.80
C GLU A 83 7.65 3.59 0.63
N GLU A 84 8.02 4.52 1.51
CA GLU A 84 7.51 4.59 2.87
C GLU A 84 6.02 4.96 2.89
N GLN A 85 5.60 5.87 1.99
CA GLN A 85 4.20 6.22 1.84
C GLN A 85 3.36 5.04 1.35
N PHE A 86 3.89 4.24 0.42
CA PHE A 86 3.21 3.04 -0.06
C PHE A 86 3.07 2.01 1.07
N ALA A 87 4.15 1.72 1.79
CA ALA A 87 4.15 0.86 2.97
C ALA A 87 3.17 1.35 4.04
N PHE A 88 3.16 2.65 4.31
CA PHE A 88 2.23 3.29 5.25
C PHE A 88 0.76 2.99 4.91
N TYR A 89 0.35 3.19 3.67
CA TYR A 89 -1.04 2.97 3.27
C TYR A 89 -1.42 1.48 3.28
N ILE A 90 -0.48 0.57 2.97
CA ILE A 90 -0.72 -0.88 3.12
C ILE A 90 -0.93 -1.23 4.60
N ASN A 91 -0.05 -0.78 5.49
CA ASN A 91 -0.17 -1.01 6.92
C ASN A 91 -1.45 -0.39 7.49
N ALA A 92 -1.81 0.82 7.07
CA ALA A 92 -3.03 1.49 7.48
C ALA A 92 -4.27 0.67 7.05
N TYR A 93 -4.36 0.26 5.79
CA TYR A 93 -5.46 -0.59 5.31
C TYR A 93 -5.61 -1.86 6.17
N ASN A 94 -4.50 -2.57 6.38
CA ASN A 94 -4.50 -3.83 7.12
C ASN A 94 -4.85 -3.64 8.60
N ALA A 95 -4.28 -2.65 9.27
CA ALA A 95 -4.56 -2.37 10.69
C ALA A 95 -6.02 -1.93 10.91
N TRP A 96 -6.53 -1.05 10.05
CA TRP A 96 -7.93 -0.61 10.10
C TRP A 96 -8.89 -1.74 9.70
N THR A 97 -8.51 -2.65 8.81
CA THR A 97 -9.31 -3.86 8.52
C THR A 97 -9.42 -4.75 9.75
N ILE A 98 -8.32 -5.00 10.46
CA ILE A 98 -8.36 -5.73 11.75
C ILE A 98 -9.30 -5.01 12.72
N LYS A 99 -9.14 -3.68 12.90
CA LYS A 99 -10.01 -2.89 13.78
C LYS A 99 -11.48 -3.03 13.40
N LEU A 100 -11.81 -2.98 12.11
CA LEU A 100 -13.18 -3.17 11.63
C LEU A 100 -13.73 -4.54 12.05
N ILE A 101 -12.98 -5.62 11.86
CA ILE A 101 -13.39 -6.96 12.29
C ILE A 101 -13.66 -7.00 13.81
N LEU A 102 -12.79 -6.35 14.61
CA LEU A 102 -12.96 -6.33 16.08
C LEU A 102 -14.25 -5.64 16.55
N THR A 103 -14.86 -4.80 15.73
CA THR A 103 -16.15 -4.16 16.08
C THR A 103 -17.30 -5.16 16.15
N GLY A 104 -17.23 -6.27 15.42
CA GLY A 104 -18.27 -7.33 15.44
C GLY A 104 -17.81 -8.65 16.05
N TYR A 105 -16.50 -8.76 16.40
CA TYR A 105 -15.97 -9.98 17.00
C TYR A 105 -16.47 -10.20 18.43
N PRO A 106 -16.87 -11.43 18.84
CA PRO A 106 -16.66 -12.71 18.16
C PRO A 106 -17.79 -13.16 17.22
N GLY A 107 -18.86 -12.39 17.03
CA GLY A 107 -20.04 -12.79 16.27
C GLY A 107 -19.88 -12.77 14.75
N VAL A 108 -18.89 -12.03 14.23
CA VAL A 108 -18.63 -11.86 12.80
C VAL A 108 -18.03 -13.12 12.18
N LYS A 109 -18.58 -13.56 11.06
CA LYS A 109 -18.08 -14.71 10.27
C LYS A 109 -17.44 -14.28 8.95
N SER A 110 -17.71 -13.07 8.51
CA SER A 110 -17.19 -12.45 7.29
C SER A 110 -17.12 -10.95 7.49
N ILE A 111 -16.17 -10.26 6.89
CA ILE A 111 -16.16 -8.79 6.87
C ILE A 111 -17.48 -8.23 6.31
N LYS A 112 -18.13 -8.97 5.41
CA LYS A 112 -19.43 -8.60 4.81
C LYS A 112 -20.53 -8.44 5.86
N ASP A 113 -20.47 -9.16 6.98
CA ASP A 113 -21.45 -9.08 8.06
C ASP A 113 -21.44 -7.72 8.75
N LEU A 114 -20.36 -6.95 8.59
CA LEU A 114 -20.21 -5.60 9.13
C LEU A 114 -20.79 -4.50 8.22
N GLY A 115 -21.28 -4.88 7.05
CA GLY A 115 -22.02 -4.00 6.15
C GLY A 115 -23.52 -3.98 6.43
N SER A 116 -24.26 -3.39 5.50
CA SER A 116 -25.73 -3.43 5.44
C SER A 116 -26.18 -3.64 3.99
N LEU A 117 -27.49 -3.77 3.76
CA LEU A 117 -28.04 -3.85 2.39
C LEU A 117 -27.70 -2.61 1.54
N LEU A 118 -27.45 -1.47 2.20
CA LEU A 118 -27.21 -0.18 1.52
C LEU A 118 -25.77 0.27 1.58
N GLN A 119 -24.93 -0.33 2.43
CA GLN A 119 -23.55 0.14 2.62
C GLN A 119 -22.57 -1.03 2.75
N SER A 120 -21.61 -1.08 1.83
CA SER A 120 -20.47 -1.99 1.91
C SER A 120 -19.62 -1.68 3.17
N PRO A 121 -19.09 -2.69 3.88
CA PRO A 121 -18.23 -2.47 5.03
C PRO A 121 -16.97 -1.67 4.69
N TRP A 122 -16.44 -1.80 3.47
CA TRP A 122 -15.29 -1.03 2.99
C TRP A 122 -15.57 0.47 2.81
N LYS A 123 -16.86 0.86 2.66
CA LYS A 123 -17.29 2.27 2.50
C LYS A 123 -17.72 2.91 3.81
N LYS A 124 -17.42 2.29 4.96
CA LYS A 124 -17.61 2.94 6.27
C LYS A 124 -16.53 4.00 6.50
N GLU A 125 -16.94 5.18 6.92
CA GLU A 125 -16.08 6.30 7.29
C GLU A 125 -15.57 6.11 8.72
N PHE A 126 -14.40 5.48 8.90
CA PHE A 126 -13.84 5.22 10.23
C PHE A 126 -12.32 5.24 10.29
N VAL A 127 -11.64 5.24 9.13
CA VAL A 127 -10.18 5.33 9.04
C VAL A 127 -9.76 6.76 9.27
N ARG A 128 -8.80 6.99 10.17
CA ARG A 128 -8.30 8.32 10.48
C ARG A 128 -6.84 8.45 10.10
N ILE A 129 -6.50 9.40 9.23
CA ILE A 129 -5.14 9.70 8.77
C ILE A 129 -5.01 11.20 8.58
N ASN A 130 -4.03 11.83 9.23
CA ASN A 130 -3.70 13.25 9.07
C ASN A 130 -4.93 14.19 9.14
N GLY A 131 -5.75 14.02 10.17
CA GLY A 131 -6.97 14.81 10.38
C GLY A 131 -8.11 14.53 9.41
N LYS A 132 -7.96 13.58 8.48
CA LYS A 132 -9.00 13.17 7.54
C LYS A 132 -9.67 11.89 8.01
N THR A 133 -10.97 11.79 7.76
CA THR A 133 -11.72 10.54 7.88
C THR A 133 -11.86 9.93 6.49
N LEU A 134 -11.42 8.69 6.34
CA LEU A 134 -11.40 7.93 5.10
C LEU A 134 -12.15 6.61 5.28
N THR A 135 -12.36 5.92 4.18
CA THR A 135 -12.85 4.54 4.10
C THR A 135 -11.70 3.61 3.70
N LEU A 136 -11.84 2.31 3.86
CA LEU A 136 -10.91 1.33 3.28
C LEU A 136 -10.94 1.41 1.75
N ASP A 137 -12.11 1.65 1.17
CA ASP A 137 -12.32 1.85 -0.27
C ASP A 137 -11.50 3.06 -0.80
N ASP A 138 -11.46 4.17 -0.04
CA ASP A 138 -10.63 5.33 -0.40
C ASP A 138 -9.14 4.98 -0.42
N ILE A 139 -8.66 4.25 0.60
CA ILE A 139 -7.25 3.85 0.64
C ILE A 139 -6.91 2.97 -0.56
N GLU A 140 -7.73 1.99 -0.89
CA GLU A 140 -7.45 1.06 -1.99
C GLU A 140 -7.64 1.72 -3.35
N HIS A 141 -8.82 2.30 -3.61
CA HIS A 141 -9.23 2.71 -4.95
C HIS A 141 -8.87 4.15 -5.30
N THR A 142 -8.73 5.03 -4.31
CA THR A 142 -8.40 6.45 -4.53
C THR A 142 -6.92 6.74 -4.29
N ILE A 143 -6.24 5.95 -3.43
CA ILE A 143 -4.85 6.21 -3.08
C ILE A 143 -3.92 5.12 -3.64
N LEU A 144 -4.01 3.88 -3.15
CA LEU A 144 -3.02 2.83 -3.44
C LEU A 144 -2.93 2.52 -4.94
N ARG A 145 -4.04 2.17 -5.56
CA ARG A 145 -4.07 1.76 -6.99
C ARG A 145 -3.65 2.88 -7.94
N PRO A 146 -4.27 4.08 -7.92
CA PRO A 146 -3.95 5.12 -8.91
C PRO A 146 -2.59 5.79 -8.68
N ARG A 147 -2.15 5.91 -7.41
CA ARG A 147 -0.92 6.63 -7.07
C ARG A 147 0.33 5.79 -7.29
N PHE A 148 0.31 4.52 -6.88
CA PHE A 148 1.49 3.66 -6.96
C PHE A 148 1.53 2.83 -8.22
N LYS A 149 0.39 2.43 -8.77
CA LYS A 149 0.25 1.65 -10.01
C LYS A 149 1.06 0.35 -9.98
N ASP A 150 1.12 -0.27 -8.81
CA ASP A 150 1.82 -1.53 -8.58
C ASP A 150 0.79 -2.63 -8.29
N PRO A 151 0.56 -3.58 -9.21
CA PRO A 151 -0.44 -4.63 -9.03
C PRO A 151 -0.15 -5.56 -7.86
N ARG A 152 1.09 -5.58 -7.33
CA ARG A 152 1.45 -6.38 -6.16
C ARG A 152 0.74 -5.92 -4.88
N VAL A 153 0.16 -4.70 -4.87
CA VAL A 153 -0.66 -4.21 -3.76
C VAL A 153 -1.80 -5.17 -3.44
N HIS A 154 -2.39 -5.82 -4.45
CA HIS A 154 -3.48 -6.78 -4.27
C HIS A 154 -3.08 -8.05 -3.52
N PHE A 155 -1.78 -8.28 -3.32
CA PHE A 155 -1.23 -9.38 -2.51
C PHE A 155 -0.65 -8.91 -1.18
N ALA A 156 -0.81 -7.63 -0.85
CA ALA A 156 -0.33 -7.00 0.36
C ALA A 156 -1.44 -6.48 1.28
N ILE A 157 -2.57 -6.02 0.68
CA ILE A 157 -3.75 -5.59 1.45
C ILE A 157 -4.68 -6.78 1.69
N VAL A 158 -5.24 -6.87 2.91
CA VAL A 158 -5.98 -8.04 3.38
C VAL A 158 -7.41 -7.68 3.76
N CYS A 159 -8.37 -8.28 3.05
CA CYS A 159 -9.80 -8.07 3.29
C CYS A 159 -10.41 -9.02 4.34
N ALA A 160 -9.59 -9.63 5.20
CA ALA A 160 -9.99 -10.53 6.28
C ALA A 160 -10.74 -11.80 5.85
N SER A 161 -10.66 -12.23 4.59
CA SER A 161 -11.29 -13.45 4.09
C SER A 161 -10.28 -14.57 3.84
N LYS A 162 -10.73 -15.84 3.81
CA LYS A 162 -9.87 -17.00 3.56
C LYS A 162 -9.23 -17.00 2.17
N SER A 163 -9.94 -16.52 1.15
CA SER A 163 -9.40 -16.42 -0.21
C SER A 163 -8.57 -15.16 -0.45
N CYS A 164 -8.45 -14.29 0.55
CA CYS A 164 -7.56 -13.13 0.50
C CYS A 164 -6.09 -13.57 0.61
N PRO A 165 -5.15 -12.81 0.06
CA PRO A 165 -3.75 -13.00 0.39
C PRO A 165 -3.51 -13.02 1.91
N PRO A 166 -2.59 -13.85 2.40
CA PRO A 166 -2.32 -13.94 3.83
C PRO A 166 -1.75 -12.63 4.37
N LEU A 167 -2.20 -12.22 5.55
CA LEU A 167 -1.55 -11.16 6.29
C LEU A 167 -0.15 -11.63 6.72
N ILE A 168 0.89 -10.83 6.45
CA ILE A 168 2.24 -11.16 6.90
C ILE A 168 2.42 -10.79 8.38
N SER A 169 3.32 -11.50 9.08
CA SER A 169 3.57 -11.31 10.52
C SER A 169 4.52 -10.16 10.84
N GLU A 170 4.73 -9.26 9.89
CA GLU A 170 5.56 -8.06 10.02
C GLU A 170 4.91 -6.88 9.29
N PRO A 171 5.18 -5.63 9.68
CA PRO A 171 4.71 -4.47 8.91
C PRO A 171 5.46 -4.34 7.59
N TYR A 172 4.81 -3.75 6.60
CA TYR A 172 5.50 -3.29 5.40
C TYR A 172 6.35 -2.06 5.74
N LEU A 173 7.56 -2.02 5.20
CA LEU A 173 8.55 -0.97 5.47
C LEU A 173 9.11 -0.45 4.15
N GLY A 174 9.17 0.86 3.97
CA GLY A 174 9.64 1.48 2.74
C GLY A 174 11.01 0.99 2.29
N ALA A 175 11.95 0.83 3.23
CA ALA A 175 13.32 0.40 2.94
C ALA A 175 13.44 -1.00 2.30
N VAL A 176 12.46 -1.88 2.50
CA VAL A 176 12.45 -3.28 2.02
C VAL A 176 11.16 -3.63 1.28
N LEU A 177 10.35 -2.63 0.95
CA LEU A 177 9.01 -2.80 0.40
C LEU A 177 8.99 -3.67 -0.87
N ASP A 178 9.90 -3.45 -1.80
CA ASP A 178 9.96 -4.23 -3.05
C ASP A 178 10.16 -5.72 -2.78
N ALA A 179 11.05 -6.06 -1.85
CA ALA A 179 11.28 -7.45 -1.44
C ALA A 179 10.05 -8.06 -0.75
N GLN A 180 9.36 -7.29 0.11
CA GLN A 180 8.14 -7.74 0.80
C GLN A 180 6.99 -7.95 -0.19
N LEU A 181 6.75 -7.01 -1.12
CA LEU A 181 5.73 -7.15 -2.16
C LEU A 181 6.00 -8.34 -3.09
N ASN A 182 7.26 -8.53 -3.50
CA ASN A 182 7.66 -9.67 -4.32
C ASN A 182 7.44 -11.00 -3.58
N ARG A 183 7.76 -11.07 -2.29
CA ARG A 183 7.54 -12.26 -1.46
C ARG A 183 6.05 -12.57 -1.35
N SER A 184 5.24 -11.63 -0.90
CA SER A 184 3.79 -11.81 -0.73
C SER A 184 3.11 -12.24 -2.04
N THR A 185 3.48 -11.62 -3.16
CA THR A 185 2.97 -11.97 -4.48
C THR A 185 3.37 -13.40 -4.87
N ARG A 186 4.66 -13.74 -4.73
CA ARG A 186 5.17 -15.08 -5.07
C ARG A 186 4.51 -16.16 -4.24
N ASP A 187 4.43 -15.95 -2.93
CA ASP A 187 3.86 -16.92 -2.00
C ASP A 187 2.39 -17.19 -2.32
N PHE A 188 1.60 -16.14 -2.60
CA PHE A 188 0.21 -16.29 -2.98
C PHE A 188 0.04 -17.02 -4.32
N LEU A 189 0.79 -16.63 -5.35
CA LEU A 189 0.65 -17.17 -6.71
C LEU A 189 1.15 -18.61 -6.84
N ASN A 190 2.06 -19.07 -5.97
CA ASN A 190 2.56 -20.45 -5.99
C ASN A 190 1.87 -21.36 -4.97
N THR A 191 0.90 -20.85 -4.20
CA THR A 191 0.10 -21.66 -3.27
C THR A 191 -0.95 -22.44 -4.06
N PRO A 192 -0.97 -23.81 -3.99
CA PRO A 192 -1.86 -24.64 -4.80
C PRO A 192 -3.35 -24.37 -4.60
N ALA A 193 -3.74 -23.83 -3.44
CA ALA A 193 -5.14 -23.47 -3.18
C ALA A 193 -5.61 -22.26 -4.00
N ASN A 194 -4.69 -21.42 -4.50
CA ASN A 194 -4.99 -20.16 -5.19
C ASN A 194 -5.01 -20.28 -6.72
N TYR A 195 -4.68 -21.45 -7.25
CA TYR A 195 -4.75 -21.73 -8.69
C TYR A 195 -5.02 -23.20 -8.98
N ARG A 196 -5.50 -23.48 -10.18
CA ARG A 196 -5.57 -24.83 -10.76
C ARG A 196 -5.31 -24.72 -12.26
N LEU A 197 -4.40 -25.51 -12.78
CA LEU A 197 -4.14 -25.63 -14.21
C LEU A 197 -4.47 -27.06 -14.65
N ASP A 198 -5.47 -27.19 -15.50
CA ASP A 198 -5.87 -28.47 -16.11
C ASP A 198 -5.93 -28.29 -17.62
N ARG A 199 -5.09 -29.04 -18.36
CA ARG A 199 -4.90 -28.89 -19.81
C ARG A 199 -4.62 -27.42 -20.16
N ASN A 200 -5.57 -26.75 -20.82
CA ASN A 200 -5.44 -25.35 -21.25
C ASN A 200 -6.28 -24.39 -20.40
N THR A 201 -6.98 -24.87 -19.36
CA THR A 201 -7.77 -23.99 -18.50
C THR A 201 -7.00 -23.67 -17.22
N PHE A 202 -6.81 -22.38 -16.97
CA PHE A 202 -6.11 -21.87 -15.79
C PHE A 202 -7.09 -21.13 -14.89
N TRP A 203 -7.48 -21.78 -13.79
CA TRP A 203 -8.29 -21.15 -12.74
C TRP A 203 -7.37 -20.37 -11.81
N VAL A 204 -7.70 -19.11 -11.58
CA VAL A 204 -6.95 -18.21 -10.72
C VAL A 204 -7.88 -17.51 -9.74
N SER A 205 -7.29 -16.86 -8.72
CA SER A 205 -8.08 -16.06 -7.77
C SER A 205 -8.96 -15.02 -8.47
N SER A 206 -10.18 -14.83 -7.94
CA SER A 206 -11.11 -13.79 -8.41
C SER A 206 -10.55 -12.36 -8.29
N ILE A 207 -9.45 -12.12 -7.56
CA ILE A 207 -8.69 -10.87 -7.55
C ILE A 207 -8.34 -10.44 -8.99
N PHE A 208 -7.91 -11.37 -9.83
CA PHE A 208 -7.56 -11.07 -11.22
C PHE A 208 -8.76 -10.67 -12.09
N LYS A 209 -9.97 -11.09 -11.71
CA LYS A 209 -11.22 -10.67 -12.36
C LYS A 209 -11.60 -9.25 -11.95
N TRP A 210 -11.56 -8.97 -10.65
CA TRP A 210 -12.02 -7.70 -10.10
C TRP A 210 -11.08 -6.54 -10.45
N PHE A 211 -9.78 -6.84 -10.55
CA PHE A 211 -8.73 -5.86 -10.78
C PHE A 211 -7.98 -6.06 -12.10
N ALA A 212 -8.67 -6.61 -13.12
CA ALA A 212 -8.05 -7.00 -14.39
C ALA A 212 -7.21 -5.88 -15.04
N GLU A 213 -7.65 -4.62 -14.93
CA GLU A 213 -6.95 -3.47 -15.48
C GLU A 213 -5.57 -3.27 -14.84
N ASP A 214 -5.43 -3.51 -13.53
CA ASP A 214 -4.16 -3.33 -12.83
C ASP A 214 -3.12 -4.38 -13.28
N PHE A 215 -3.60 -5.52 -13.80
CA PHE A 215 -2.77 -6.59 -14.38
C PHE A 215 -2.62 -6.48 -15.91
N ASN A 216 -2.98 -5.33 -16.51
CA ASN A 216 -3.00 -5.12 -17.97
C ASN A 216 -3.83 -6.19 -18.73
N LYS A 217 -4.81 -6.81 -18.08
CA LYS A 217 -5.61 -7.95 -18.62
C LYS A 217 -4.76 -9.15 -19.06
N ASP A 218 -3.50 -9.23 -18.64
CA ASP A 218 -2.55 -10.31 -18.94
C ASP A 218 -2.21 -11.10 -17.67
N VAL A 219 -3.15 -11.94 -17.26
CA VAL A 219 -3.00 -12.76 -16.04
C VAL A 219 -1.84 -13.74 -16.19
N VAL A 220 -1.71 -14.42 -17.33
CA VAL A 220 -0.65 -15.40 -17.58
C VAL A 220 0.71 -14.71 -17.58
N GLY A 221 0.84 -13.57 -18.24
CA GLY A 221 2.06 -12.78 -18.25
C GLY A 221 2.44 -12.27 -16.86
N PHE A 222 1.45 -11.92 -16.03
CA PHE A 222 1.72 -11.56 -14.63
C PHE A 222 2.21 -12.76 -13.81
N TYR A 223 1.54 -13.92 -13.92
CA TYR A 223 1.98 -15.15 -13.25
C TYR A 223 3.40 -15.54 -13.63
N LEU A 224 3.77 -15.45 -14.91
CA LEU A 224 5.10 -15.82 -15.41
C LEU A 224 6.26 -15.04 -14.76
N LYS A 225 5.99 -13.86 -14.19
CA LYS A 225 6.98 -13.07 -13.44
C LYS A 225 7.30 -13.68 -12.08
N PHE A 226 6.36 -14.43 -11.48
CA PHE A 226 6.44 -14.92 -10.11
C PHE A 226 6.31 -16.43 -9.97
N ALA A 227 5.72 -17.11 -10.95
CA ALA A 227 5.53 -18.57 -10.94
C ALA A 227 6.88 -19.30 -10.90
N GLN A 228 6.89 -20.45 -10.22
CA GLN A 228 8.08 -21.28 -10.01
C GLN A 228 7.82 -22.72 -10.44
N GLY A 229 8.91 -23.48 -10.64
CA GLY A 229 8.87 -24.91 -10.93
C GLY A 229 7.92 -25.27 -12.07
N GLU A 230 7.21 -26.38 -11.91
CA GLU A 230 6.31 -26.96 -12.91
C GLU A 230 5.21 -26.00 -13.37
N LEU A 231 4.68 -25.17 -12.45
CA LEU A 231 3.68 -24.16 -12.83
C LEU A 231 4.22 -23.19 -13.87
N LYS A 232 5.44 -22.69 -13.66
CA LYS A 232 6.09 -21.76 -14.60
C LYS A 232 6.30 -22.41 -15.97
N GLU A 233 6.82 -23.64 -15.98
CA GLU A 233 7.08 -24.38 -17.21
C GLU A 233 5.79 -24.62 -18.02
N LYS A 234 4.71 -25.05 -17.36
CA LYS A 234 3.40 -25.26 -17.98
C LYS A 234 2.80 -23.97 -18.53
N LEU A 235 2.89 -22.86 -17.78
CA LEU A 235 2.40 -21.56 -18.23
C LEU A 235 3.19 -21.04 -19.43
N GLN A 236 4.52 -21.24 -19.46
CA GLN A 236 5.36 -20.85 -20.59
C GLN A 236 5.02 -21.66 -21.84
N ALA A 237 4.91 -22.99 -21.72
CA ALA A 237 4.62 -23.89 -22.84
C ALA A 237 3.20 -23.70 -23.41
N GLY A 238 2.26 -23.29 -22.57
CA GLY A 238 0.84 -23.16 -22.94
C GLY A 238 0.36 -21.73 -23.20
N ARG A 239 1.23 -20.70 -23.10
CA ARG A 239 0.84 -19.28 -23.00
C ARG A 239 -0.24 -18.83 -23.97
N ASP A 240 -0.10 -19.20 -25.24
CA ASP A 240 -1.00 -18.76 -26.32
C ASP A 240 -2.28 -19.59 -26.42
N ARG A 241 -2.43 -20.63 -25.59
CA ARG A 241 -3.56 -21.57 -25.61
C ARG A 241 -4.29 -21.66 -24.28
N ILE A 242 -3.82 -20.91 -23.27
CA ILE A 242 -4.41 -20.95 -21.93
C ILE A 242 -5.62 -20.04 -21.87
N ASP A 243 -6.76 -20.66 -21.53
CA ASP A 243 -7.99 -19.96 -21.17
C ASP A 243 -8.03 -19.69 -19.67
N VAL A 244 -8.09 -18.42 -19.28
CA VAL A 244 -8.16 -18.01 -17.87
C VAL A 244 -9.59 -18.00 -17.40
N THR A 245 -9.84 -18.63 -16.25
CA THR A 245 -11.11 -18.58 -15.52
C THR A 245 -10.85 -18.33 -14.03
N TYR A 246 -11.88 -18.26 -13.20
CA TYR A 246 -11.74 -17.77 -11.84
C TYR A 246 -12.25 -18.79 -10.83
N LEU A 247 -11.52 -18.95 -9.75
CA LEU A 247 -11.94 -19.73 -8.59
C LEU A 247 -13.04 -19.00 -7.83
N ASP A 248 -13.90 -19.79 -7.17
CA ASP A 248 -14.82 -19.24 -6.18
C ASP A 248 -14.06 -18.56 -5.05
N TYR A 249 -14.67 -17.52 -4.48
CA TYR A 249 -14.02 -16.73 -3.45
C TYR A 249 -14.68 -16.97 -2.09
N ASP A 250 -13.93 -17.59 -1.17
CA ASP A 250 -14.37 -17.84 0.19
C ASP A 250 -14.24 -16.58 1.05
N TRP A 251 -15.38 -15.94 1.29
CA TRP A 251 -15.49 -14.73 2.12
C TRP A 251 -15.53 -15.00 3.63
N SER A 252 -15.48 -16.26 4.06
CA SER A 252 -15.41 -16.56 5.49
C SER A 252 -14.12 -15.99 6.11
N LEU A 253 -14.20 -15.62 7.38
CA LEU A 253 -13.14 -14.94 8.09
C LEU A 253 -11.85 -15.78 8.10
N ASN A 254 -10.69 -15.16 7.80
CA ASN A 254 -9.36 -15.78 7.80
C ASN A 254 -8.78 -15.98 9.21
N GLY A 255 -9.63 -16.04 10.23
CA GLY A 255 -9.26 -16.22 11.63
C GLY A 255 -8.92 -17.66 12.02
N VAL A 256 -8.24 -17.82 13.16
CA VAL A 256 -8.04 -19.04 13.94
C VAL A 256 -8.67 -18.89 15.31
#